data_4705d0048450e980e0112da63a2e2838
#
_entry.id   4705d0048450e980e0112da63a2e2838
#
_cell.length_a   1.000
_cell.length_b   1.000
_cell.length_c   1.000
_cell.angle_alpha   90.00
_cell.angle_beta   90.00
_cell.angle_gamma   90.00
#
_symmetry.space_group_name_H-M   'P 1'
#
loop_
_entity.id
_entity.type
_entity.pdbx_description
1 polymer ?
#
loop_
_entity_poly.entity_id
_entity_poly.type
_entity_poly.pdbx_seq_one_letter_code
_entity_poly.pdbx_strand_id
1 'polypeptide(L)'
;MKILIAGPFGVGKTTLIDSVSEITPLHTEERLTQASAHVDDLAGVRDKTTTTVAIDFGRISLPGGVVLYLFGTPGQERFRELWEDISYGALGALVLVDSRRIGASFDVLGLVEDSGLPYAVAINAFPDSPRHHTHEQLRRALDLEAGTPMVTCDARDANSSIDALLALVDHLVSREPR
;
A
#
# COMPACT_ATOMS: atom_id res chain seq x y z
N MET A 1 14.28 -3.45 6.77
CA MET A 1 13.20 -2.54 7.22
C MET A 1 11.86 -3.09 6.71
N LYS A 2 10.82 -3.15 7.54
CA LYS A 2 9.45 -3.51 7.10
C LYS A 2 8.75 -2.26 6.59
N ILE A 3 8.25 -2.31 5.35
CA ILE A 3 7.53 -1.21 4.68
C ILE A 3 6.18 -1.74 4.20
N LEU A 4 5.13 -0.99 4.44
CA LEU A 4 3.80 -1.29 3.92
C LEU A 4 3.62 -0.65 2.55
N ILE A 5 3.06 -1.40 1.60
CA ILE A 5 2.56 -0.88 0.34
C ILE A 5 1.05 -0.85 0.46
N ALA A 6 0.52 0.34 0.73
CA ALA A 6 -0.89 0.56 1.03
C ALA A 6 -1.62 1.23 -0.15
N GLY A 7 -2.93 1.17 -0.15
CA GLY A 7 -3.75 1.81 -1.18
C GLY A 7 -5.00 0.99 -1.51
N PRO A 8 -5.98 1.58 -2.21
CA PRO A 8 -7.24 0.94 -2.53
C PRO A 8 -7.08 -0.28 -3.44
N PHE A 9 -8.15 -1.04 -3.59
CA PHE A 9 -8.16 -2.19 -4.49
C PHE A 9 -7.88 -1.77 -5.94
N GLY A 10 -6.98 -2.51 -6.61
CA GLY A 10 -6.63 -2.30 -8.02
C GLY A 10 -5.73 -1.08 -8.28
N VAL A 11 -5.16 -0.45 -7.24
CA VAL A 11 -4.27 0.72 -7.40
C VAL A 11 -2.86 0.38 -7.89
N GLY A 12 -2.47 -0.91 -7.91
CA GLY A 12 -1.17 -1.36 -8.40
C GLY A 12 -0.17 -1.81 -7.33
N LYS A 13 -0.61 -2.14 -6.10
CA LYS A 13 0.27 -2.60 -5.02
C LYS A 13 1.08 -3.84 -5.40
N THR A 14 0.39 -4.89 -5.84
CA THR A 14 1.00 -6.14 -6.32
C THR A 14 1.97 -5.86 -7.47
N THR A 15 1.56 -5.03 -8.44
CA THR A 15 2.40 -4.67 -9.58
C THR A 15 3.69 -3.95 -9.16
N LEU A 16 3.61 -3.04 -8.17
CA LEU A 16 4.79 -2.36 -7.64
C LEU A 16 5.74 -3.36 -6.98
N ILE A 17 5.22 -4.23 -6.12
CA ILE A 17 6.04 -5.24 -5.43
C ILE A 17 6.71 -6.17 -6.44
N ASP A 18 5.97 -6.63 -7.46
CA ASP A 18 6.50 -7.50 -8.51
C ASP A 18 7.60 -6.81 -9.32
N SER A 19 7.43 -5.51 -9.59
CA SER A 19 8.38 -4.75 -10.42
C SER A 19 9.76 -4.58 -9.76
N VAL A 20 9.83 -4.58 -8.42
CA VAL A 20 11.06 -4.29 -7.68
C VAL A 20 11.63 -5.46 -6.90
N SER A 21 10.88 -6.52 -6.70
CA SER A 21 11.30 -7.62 -5.83
C SER A 21 12.46 -8.41 -6.42
N GLU A 22 13.53 -8.59 -5.64
CA GLU A 22 14.70 -9.43 -5.96
C GLU A 22 14.43 -10.92 -5.76
N ILE A 23 13.37 -11.25 -5.07
CA ILE A 23 12.92 -12.63 -4.85
C ILE A 23 11.62 -12.86 -5.61
N THR A 24 11.25 -14.10 -5.86
CA THR A 24 9.91 -14.42 -6.37
C THR A 24 8.89 -13.90 -5.36
N PRO A 25 8.03 -12.92 -5.72
CA PRO A 25 7.04 -12.40 -4.80
C PRO A 25 6.12 -13.50 -4.30
N LEU A 26 5.73 -13.42 -3.05
CA LEU A 26 4.73 -14.31 -2.48
C LEU A 26 3.38 -13.61 -2.52
N HIS A 27 2.42 -14.24 -3.16
CA HIS A 27 1.03 -13.79 -3.20
C HIS A 27 0.19 -14.83 -2.45
N THR A 28 -0.38 -14.44 -1.32
CA THR A 28 -1.37 -15.29 -0.68
C THR A 28 -2.71 -15.02 -1.35
N GLU A 29 -3.10 -15.87 -2.31
CA GLU A 29 -4.42 -15.77 -2.91
C GLU A 29 -5.47 -16.36 -1.98
N GLU A 30 -6.36 -15.51 -1.46
CA GLU A 30 -7.66 -15.98 -1.02
C GLU A 30 -8.52 -16.17 -2.27
N ARG A 31 -8.80 -17.41 -2.63
CA ARG A 31 -9.90 -17.71 -3.54
C ARG A 31 -11.18 -17.24 -2.84
N LEU A 32 -11.65 -16.06 -3.18
CA LEU A 32 -13.02 -15.67 -2.97
C LEU A 32 -13.87 -16.62 -3.83
N THR A 33 -14.21 -17.78 -3.28
CA THR A 33 -15.31 -18.55 -3.83
C THR A 33 -16.54 -17.68 -3.66
N GLN A 34 -17.16 -17.27 -4.77
CA GLN A 34 -18.48 -16.62 -4.80
C GLN A 34 -19.55 -17.45 -4.06
N ALA A 35 -19.18 -18.62 -3.55
CA ALA A 35 -20.01 -19.50 -2.75
C ALA A 35 -20.30 -18.97 -1.32
N SER A 36 -19.55 -18.02 -0.80
CA SER A 36 -19.84 -17.46 0.53
C SER A 36 -20.82 -16.30 0.52
N ALA A 37 -21.30 -15.88 -0.65
CA ALA A 37 -22.32 -14.83 -0.75
C ALA A 37 -23.77 -15.35 -0.62
N HIS A 38 -23.97 -16.66 -0.57
CA HIS A 38 -25.31 -17.29 -0.52
C HIS A 38 -25.38 -18.53 0.37
N VAL A 39 -24.88 -18.46 1.61
CA VAL A 39 -25.18 -19.50 2.58
C VAL A 39 -25.67 -18.87 3.87
N ASP A 40 -26.90 -18.43 3.84
CA ASP A 40 -27.76 -18.39 5.00
C ASP A 40 -28.21 -19.83 5.31
N ASP A 41 -27.35 -20.63 5.91
CA ASP A 41 -27.71 -21.75 6.78
C ASP A 41 -26.45 -22.42 7.34
N LEU A 42 -25.88 -21.86 8.39
CA LEU A 42 -24.86 -22.51 9.20
C LEU A 42 -25.36 -22.78 10.61
N ALA A 43 -26.44 -23.54 10.70
CA ALA A 43 -26.77 -24.23 11.93
C ALA A 43 -25.73 -25.33 12.15
N GLY A 44 -24.66 -25.07 12.91
CA GLY A 44 -23.89 -26.16 13.51
C GLY A 44 -22.37 -26.12 13.43
N VAL A 45 -21.70 -25.10 12.88
CA VAL A 45 -20.23 -25.00 12.98
C VAL A 45 -19.83 -23.72 13.70
N ARG A 46 -19.69 -23.85 15.01
CA ARG A 46 -18.96 -22.86 15.83
C ARG A 46 -17.47 -23.05 15.56
N ASP A 47 -16.79 -21.91 15.38
CA ASP A 47 -15.33 -21.77 15.34
C ASP A 47 -14.61 -22.30 14.11
N LYS A 48 -14.61 -21.51 13.02
CA LYS A 48 -13.41 -21.22 12.21
C LYS A 48 -13.71 -20.17 11.14
N THR A 49 -13.77 -18.91 11.53
CA THR A 49 -13.61 -17.78 10.61
C THR A 49 -12.12 -17.38 10.54
N THR A 50 -11.27 -18.26 10.09
CA THR A 50 -9.93 -17.86 9.66
C THR A 50 -10.02 -17.46 8.20
N THR A 51 -10.31 -16.19 7.97
CA THR A 51 -10.16 -15.58 6.64
C THR A 51 -8.68 -15.44 6.38
N THR A 52 -8.10 -16.25 5.50
CA THR A 52 -6.73 -16.06 5.04
C THR A 52 -6.68 -14.76 4.27
N VAL A 53 -5.92 -13.79 4.76
CA VAL A 53 -5.78 -12.49 4.12
C VAL A 53 -4.76 -12.59 3.00
N ALA A 54 -5.12 -12.12 1.82
CA ALA A 54 -4.17 -11.99 0.72
C ALA A 54 -3.19 -10.85 1.02
N ILE A 55 -1.93 -11.20 1.28
CA ILE A 55 -0.83 -10.25 1.49
C ILE A 55 0.23 -10.53 0.42
N ASP A 56 0.63 -9.51 -0.30
CA ASP A 56 1.78 -9.59 -1.19
C ASP A 56 3.06 -9.37 -0.37
N PHE A 57 4.10 -10.13 -0.66
CA PHE A 57 5.40 -9.97 -0.01
C PHE A 57 6.51 -9.94 -1.04
N GLY A 58 7.41 -8.97 -0.91
CA GLY A 58 8.61 -8.82 -1.73
C GLY A 58 9.80 -8.32 -0.92
N ARG A 59 10.98 -8.38 -1.52
CA ARG A 59 12.23 -7.91 -0.93
C ARG A 59 13.05 -7.16 -1.97
N ILE A 60 13.64 -6.03 -1.56
CA ILE A 60 14.57 -5.27 -2.38
C ILE A 60 15.74 -4.76 -1.54
N SER A 61 16.95 -4.77 -2.12
CA SER A 61 18.15 -4.14 -1.56
C SER A 61 18.38 -2.80 -2.25
N LEU A 62 18.36 -1.73 -1.48
CA LEU A 62 18.64 -0.38 -1.98
C LEU A 62 20.13 -0.02 -1.83
N PRO A 63 20.64 1.00 -2.56
CA PRO A 63 21.98 1.53 -2.35
C PRO A 63 22.24 1.88 -0.88
N GLY A 64 23.48 1.68 -0.42
CA GLY A 64 23.83 1.90 0.99
C GLY A 64 23.56 0.72 1.92
N GLY A 65 23.18 -0.45 1.38
CA GLY A 65 22.98 -1.67 2.15
C GLY A 65 21.64 -1.76 2.89
N VAL A 66 20.70 -0.88 2.55
CA VAL A 66 19.34 -0.90 3.11
C VAL A 66 18.52 -2.01 2.45
N VAL A 67 17.98 -2.93 3.24
CA VAL A 67 17.07 -3.98 2.78
C VAL A 67 15.65 -3.65 3.19
N LEU A 68 14.74 -3.58 2.21
CA LEU A 68 13.32 -3.40 2.44
C LEU A 68 12.58 -4.73 2.27
N TYR A 69 11.72 -5.03 3.23
CA TYR A 69 10.70 -6.08 3.16
C TYR A 69 9.37 -5.40 2.91
N LEU A 70 8.81 -5.63 1.72
CA LEU A 70 7.58 -4.98 1.25
C LEU A 70 6.38 -5.87 1.54
N PHE A 71 5.36 -5.29 2.17
CA PHE A 71 4.11 -5.98 2.49
C PHE A 71 2.95 -5.21 1.86
N GLY A 72 2.31 -5.82 0.86
CA GLY A 72 1.11 -5.27 0.25
C GLY A 72 -0.08 -5.43 1.17
N THR A 73 -0.74 -4.33 1.53
CA THR A 73 -1.93 -4.39 2.38
C THR A 73 -3.17 -4.74 1.55
N PRO A 74 -4.14 -5.47 2.13
CA PRO A 74 -5.44 -5.66 1.49
C PRO A 74 -6.12 -4.32 1.24
N GLY A 75 -6.69 -4.14 0.04
CA GLY A 75 -7.30 -2.87 -0.38
C GLY A 75 -8.80 -2.76 -0.12
N GLN A 76 -9.42 -3.63 0.67
CA GLN A 76 -10.85 -3.66 0.94
C GLN A 76 -11.14 -3.24 2.39
N GLU A 77 -12.23 -2.51 2.63
CA GLU A 77 -12.66 -2.02 3.96
C GLU A 77 -12.76 -3.11 5.03
N ARG A 78 -13.17 -4.31 4.65
CA ARG A 78 -13.29 -5.46 5.57
C ARG A 78 -11.98 -5.88 6.23
N PHE A 79 -10.84 -5.39 5.75
CA PHE A 79 -9.51 -5.70 6.30
C PHE A 79 -9.02 -4.65 7.31
N ARG A 80 -9.86 -3.71 7.69
CA ARG A 80 -9.55 -2.71 8.72
C ARG A 80 -9.13 -3.36 10.05
N GLU A 81 -9.81 -4.44 10.43
CA GLU A 81 -9.52 -5.19 11.67
C GLU A 81 -8.13 -5.84 11.67
N LEU A 82 -7.56 -6.09 10.48
CA LEU A 82 -6.23 -6.68 10.32
C LEU A 82 -5.12 -5.64 10.20
N TRP A 83 -5.49 -4.35 10.17
CA TRP A 83 -4.52 -3.29 9.99
C TRP A 83 -3.48 -3.24 11.11
N GLU A 84 -3.91 -3.41 12.35
CA GLU A 84 -3.01 -3.42 13.52
C GLU A 84 -1.97 -4.52 13.42
N ASP A 85 -2.37 -5.74 13.04
CA ASP A 85 -1.47 -6.88 12.89
C ASP A 85 -0.48 -6.66 11.72
N ILE A 86 -0.97 -6.17 10.59
CA ILE A 86 -0.15 -5.93 9.40
C ILE A 86 0.82 -4.77 9.63
N SER A 87 0.39 -3.71 10.32
CA SER A 87 1.20 -2.52 10.59
C SER A 87 2.21 -2.73 11.71
N TYR A 88 2.02 -3.71 12.58
CA TYR A 88 2.94 -3.98 13.67
C TYR A 88 4.39 -4.16 13.18
N GLY A 89 5.30 -3.37 13.74
CA GLY A 89 6.73 -3.37 13.38
C GLY A 89 7.07 -2.80 12.01
N ALA A 90 6.11 -2.19 11.31
CA ALA A 90 6.39 -1.41 10.12
C ALA A 90 7.05 -0.09 10.49
N LEU A 91 8.02 0.36 9.69
CA LEU A 91 8.71 1.63 9.87
C LEU A 91 8.04 2.77 9.11
N GLY A 92 7.28 2.45 8.08
CA GLY A 92 6.54 3.42 7.29
C GLY A 92 5.67 2.77 6.23
N ALA A 93 4.90 3.60 5.53
CA ALA A 93 4.01 3.16 4.47
C ALA A 93 4.20 3.98 3.19
N LEU A 94 4.23 3.31 2.04
CA LEU A 94 4.07 3.93 0.73
C LEU A 94 2.61 3.77 0.32
N VAL A 95 1.86 4.87 0.25
CA VAL A 95 0.45 4.87 -0.11
C VAL A 95 0.30 5.14 -1.60
N LEU A 96 -0.11 4.13 -2.35
CA LEU A 96 -0.44 4.28 -3.77
C LEU A 96 -1.81 4.93 -3.94
N VAL A 97 -1.89 5.93 -4.81
CA VAL A 97 -3.12 6.67 -5.13
C VAL A 97 -3.38 6.63 -6.64
N ASP A 98 -4.61 6.39 -7.02
CA ASP A 98 -5.10 6.51 -8.39
C ASP A 98 -5.81 7.85 -8.55
N SER A 99 -5.21 8.77 -9.32
CA SER A 99 -5.78 10.11 -9.55
C SER A 99 -7.13 10.10 -10.28
N ARG A 100 -7.49 8.99 -10.92
CA ARG A 100 -8.81 8.81 -11.56
C ARG A 100 -9.92 8.53 -10.54
N ARG A 101 -9.55 8.03 -9.34
CA ARG A 101 -10.46 7.60 -8.28
C ARG A 101 -9.94 8.02 -6.90
N ILE A 102 -9.58 9.29 -6.77
CA ILE A 102 -8.89 9.83 -5.59
C ILE A 102 -9.65 9.55 -4.28
N GLY A 103 -10.97 9.60 -4.33
CA GLY A 103 -11.85 9.32 -3.18
C GLY A 103 -11.68 7.92 -2.59
N ALA A 104 -11.26 6.94 -3.39
CA ALA A 104 -11.03 5.57 -2.91
C ALA A 104 -9.79 5.46 -1.99
N SER A 105 -8.95 6.49 -1.95
CA SER A 105 -7.71 6.49 -1.16
C SER A 105 -7.89 7.01 0.28
N PHE A 106 -9.00 7.71 0.57
CA PHE A 106 -9.18 8.37 1.87
C PHE A 106 -9.22 7.40 3.05
N ASP A 107 -9.91 6.26 2.90
CA ASP A 107 -9.99 5.27 3.97
C ASP A 107 -8.61 4.70 4.33
N VAL A 108 -7.78 4.43 3.31
CA VAL A 108 -6.42 3.90 3.53
C VAL A 108 -5.51 4.99 4.11
N LEU A 109 -5.60 6.22 3.63
CA LEU A 109 -4.86 7.35 4.20
C LEU A 109 -5.21 7.53 5.67
N GLY A 110 -6.49 7.55 6.02
CA GLY A 110 -6.94 7.63 7.40
C GLY A 110 -6.39 6.51 8.29
N LEU A 111 -6.37 5.25 7.80
CA LEU A 111 -5.77 4.13 8.55
C LEU A 111 -4.27 4.32 8.80
N VAL A 112 -3.53 4.81 7.81
CA VAL A 112 -2.09 5.07 7.94
C VAL A 112 -1.85 6.21 8.93
N GLU A 113 -2.61 7.29 8.84
CA GLU A 113 -2.52 8.45 9.73
C GLU A 113 -2.91 8.11 11.17
N ASP A 114 -4.01 7.40 11.37
CA ASP A 114 -4.48 6.93 12.69
C ASP A 114 -3.46 6.01 13.36
N SER A 115 -2.71 5.22 12.57
CA SER A 115 -1.64 4.37 13.10
C SER A 115 -0.36 5.12 13.49
N GLY A 116 -0.24 6.40 13.14
CA GLY A 116 0.94 7.22 13.40
C GLY A 116 2.18 6.82 12.59
N LEU A 117 2.03 5.98 11.57
CA LEU A 117 3.13 5.57 10.71
C LEU A 117 3.57 6.74 9.81
N PRO A 118 4.86 7.05 9.73
CA PRO A 118 5.37 7.93 8.69
C PRO A 118 5.06 7.35 7.31
N TYR A 119 4.65 8.21 6.37
CA TYR A 119 4.29 7.74 5.04
C TYR A 119 4.69 8.70 3.93
N ALA A 120 4.75 8.16 2.73
CA ALA A 120 4.84 8.91 1.49
C ALA A 120 3.69 8.49 0.55
N VAL A 121 3.26 9.40 -0.30
CA VAL A 121 2.21 9.16 -1.30
C VAL A 121 2.84 8.99 -2.68
N ALA A 122 2.47 7.94 -3.38
CA ALA A 122 2.84 7.70 -4.77
C ALA A 122 1.61 7.73 -5.67
N ILE A 123 1.49 8.76 -6.51
CA ILE A 123 0.42 8.85 -7.51
C ILE A 123 0.77 7.88 -8.64
N ASN A 124 0.05 6.76 -8.73
CA ASN A 124 0.31 5.76 -9.77
C ASN A 124 -0.20 6.22 -11.12
N ALA A 125 0.68 6.24 -12.11
CA ALA A 125 0.39 6.62 -13.49
C ALA A 125 -0.22 5.44 -14.25
N PHE A 126 -1.47 5.56 -14.67
CA PHE A 126 -2.12 4.63 -15.57
C PHE A 126 -2.10 5.18 -17.00
N PRO A 127 -2.12 4.32 -18.05
CA PRO A 127 -2.08 4.76 -19.44
C PRO A 127 -3.22 5.71 -19.81
N ASP A 128 -4.37 5.54 -19.16
CA ASP A 128 -5.60 6.30 -19.34
C ASP A 128 -5.81 7.38 -18.26
N SER A 129 -4.79 7.64 -17.42
CA SER A 129 -4.87 8.71 -16.42
C SER A 129 -4.91 10.07 -17.12
N PRO A 130 -5.94 10.88 -16.86
CA PRO A 130 -5.94 12.25 -17.33
C PRO A 130 -4.79 13.01 -16.66
N ARG A 131 -3.89 13.60 -17.46
CA ARG A 131 -2.78 14.44 -16.98
C ARG A 131 -3.25 15.85 -16.59
N HIS A 132 -4.45 15.96 -16.00
CA HIS A 132 -5.10 17.25 -15.80
C HIS A 132 -4.89 17.86 -14.42
N HIS A 133 -4.30 17.08 -13.48
CA HIS A 133 -4.10 17.56 -12.11
C HIS A 133 -2.64 17.87 -11.85
N THR A 134 -2.38 19.07 -11.35
CA THR A 134 -1.04 19.41 -10.86
C THR A 134 -0.77 18.70 -9.51
N HIS A 135 0.51 18.54 -9.17
CA HIS A 135 0.90 18.01 -7.85
C HIS A 135 0.25 18.79 -6.70
N GLU A 136 0.14 20.11 -6.83
CA GLU A 136 -0.48 20.96 -5.82
C GLU A 136 -1.99 20.69 -5.67
N GLN A 137 -2.70 20.48 -6.79
CA GLN A 137 -4.13 20.13 -6.78
C GLN A 137 -4.35 18.76 -6.12
N LEU A 138 -3.50 17.77 -6.44
CA LEU A 138 -3.58 16.44 -5.84
C LEU A 138 -3.27 16.47 -4.35
N ARG A 139 -2.25 17.21 -3.93
CA ARG A 139 -1.89 17.39 -2.52
C ARG A 139 -3.05 17.99 -1.71
N ARG A 140 -3.68 19.05 -2.25
CA ARG A 140 -4.84 19.67 -1.61
C ARG A 140 -6.04 18.73 -1.56
N ALA A 141 -6.29 17.98 -2.65
CA ALA A 141 -7.43 17.07 -2.73
C ALA A 141 -7.29 15.89 -1.76
N LEU A 142 -6.05 15.46 -1.46
CA LEU A 142 -5.74 14.41 -0.50
C LEU A 142 -5.55 14.93 0.93
N ASP A 143 -5.66 16.25 1.14
CA ASP A 143 -5.44 16.94 2.43
C ASP A 143 -4.09 16.59 3.09
N LEU A 144 -3.04 16.45 2.28
CA LEU A 144 -1.73 16.03 2.77
C LEU A 144 -1.01 17.14 3.53
N GLU A 145 -0.45 16.81 4.68
CA GLU A 145 0.46 17.70 5.40
C GLU A 145 1.63 18.14 4.54
N ALA A 146 2.12 19.38 4.76
CA ALA A 146 3.19 19.96 3.95
C ALA A 146 4.48 19.12 3.93
N GLY A 147 4.77 18.40 5.02
CA GLY A 147 5.95 17.55 5.17
C GLY A 147 5.81 16.15 4.56
N THR A 148 4.62 15.72 4.14
CA THR A 148 4.41 14.39 3.55
C THR A 148 4.94 14.36 2.12
N PRO A 149 5.92 13.50 1.77
CA PRO A 149 6.38 13.36 0.41
C PRO A 149 5.26 12.88 -0.52
N MET A 150 5.19 13.46 -1.72
CA MET A 150 4.30 13.01 -2.77
C MET A 150 5.06 12.96 -4.10
N VAL A 151 5.08 11.80 -4.72
CA VAL A 151 5.78 11.54 -5.98
C VAL A 151 4.82 10.94 -7.02
N THR A 152 5.19 11.01 -8.29
CA THR A 152 4.53 10.23 -9.34
C THR A 152 5.27 8.91 -9.51
N CYS A 153 4.53 7.82 -9.68
CA CYS A 153 5.06 6.47 -9.84
C CYS A 153 4.35 5.77 -10.99
N ASP A 154 5.08 5.02 -11.80
CA ASP A 154 4.52 3.95 -12.64
C ASP A 154 4.87 2.62 -11.99
N ALA A 155 3.91 1.99 -11.36
CA ALA A 155 4.11 0.73 -10.64
C ALA A 155 4.64 -0.43 -11.52
N ARG A 156 4.55 -0.30 -12.84
CA ARG A 156 5.06 -1.29 -13.82
C ARG A 156 6.54 -1.09 -14.14
N ASP A 157 7.07 0.09 -13.84
CA ASP A 157 8.47 0.44 -14.06
C ASP A 157 9.27 0.32 -12.75
N ALA A 158 10.27 -0.56 -12.75
CA ALA A 158 11.07 -0.84 -11.57
C ALA A 158 11.81 0.42 -11.05
N ASN A 159 12.36 1.25 -11.95
CA ASN A 159 13.09 2.45 -11.54
C ASN A 159 12.14 3.46 -10.91
N SER A 160 10.98 3.68 -11.52
CA SER A 160 9.95 4.58 -10.99
C SER A 160 9.44 4.12 -9.62
N SER A 161 9.28 2.80 -9.44
CA SER A 161 8.89 2.21 -8.16
C SER A 161 9.99 2.34 -7.09
N ILE A 162 11.26 2.18 -7.49
CA ILE A 162 12.43 2.40 -6.61
C ILE A 162 12.49 3.86 -6.17
N ASP A 163 12.31 4.81 -7.08
CA ASP A 163 12.31 6.25 -6.76
C ASP A 163 11.23 6.60 -5.72
N ALA A 164 10.05 5.99 -5.85
CA ALA A 164 8.97 6.18 -4.86
C ALA A 164 9.33 5.57 -3.49
N LEU A 165 9.98 4.40 -3.46
CA LEU A 165 10.47 3.80 -2.22
C LEU A 165 11.60 4.63 -1.59
N LEU A 166 12.51 5.19 -2.39
CA LEU A 166 13.57 6.07 -1.92
C LEU A 166 13.01 7.34 -1.29
N ALA A 167 11.98 7.96 -1.89
CA ALA A 167 11.32 9.14 -1.31
C ALA A 167 10.74 8.84 0.09
N LEU A 168 10.19 7.64 0.31
CA LEU A 168 9.76 7.20 1.64
C LEU A 168 10.96 7.02 2.57
N VAL A 169 12.02 6.32 2.14
CA VAL A 169 13.20 6.04 2.98
C VAL A 169 13.87 7.35 3.42
N ASP A 170 14.04 8.30 2.51
CA ASP A 170 14.60 9.62 2.80
C ASP A 170 13.74 10.36 3.84
N HIS A 171 12.42 10.26 3.73
CA HIS A 171 11.51 10.82 4.70
C HIS A 171 11.67 10.18 6.09
N LEU A 172 11.78 8.84 6.15
CA LEU A 172 11.99 8.12 7.40
C LEU A 172 13.28 8.54 8.09
N VAL A 173 14.39 8.59 7.33
CA VAL A 173 15.71 8.98 7.84
C VAL A 173 15.71 10.45 8.32
N SER A 174 15.00 11.34 7.63
CA SER A 174 14.93 12.76 8.01
C SER A 174 14.16 13.02 9.30
N ARG A 175 13.32 12.08 9.75
CA ARG A 175 12.52 12.15 10.98
C ARG A 175 13.20 11.52 12.19
N GLU A 176 14.28 10.76 12.01
CA GLU A 176 15.05 10.27 13.16
C GLU A 176 15.71 11.44 13.87
N PRO A 177 15.50 11.62 15.17
CA PRO A 177 16.22 12.63 15.94
C PRO A 177 17.72 12.28 15.92
N ARG A 178 18.54 13.25 15.53
CA ARG A 178 20.01 13.15 15.58
C ARG A 178 20.51 13.04 17.00
#